data_35aae6f04bd625750ae22784f46b2a03
#
_entry.id   35aae6f04bd625750ae22784f46b2a03
#
_cell.length_a   1.000
_cell.length_b   1.000
_cell.length_c   1.000
_cell.angle_alpha   90.00
_cell.angle_beta   90.00
_cell.angle_gamma   90.00
#
_symmetry.space_group_name_H-M   'P 1'
#
loop_
_entity.id
_entity.type
_entity.pdbx_description
1 polymer ?
#
loop_
_entity_poly.entity_id
_entity_poly.type
_entity_poly.pdbx_seq_one_letter_code
_entity_poly.pdbx_strand_id
1 'polypeptide(L)'
;MDWKDEEPRKNYDYGNDGEMTPEKKMKTAMVCLSIVVAVLAGVLAYIWWQKSSLINDLNIEKEELTAQMIELQNDYATLSSDYDTINSQLDSSREEVSQLIERIKKTEATNRSMIRKYEKELGTLRSIMRNYIVQIDSLNTANKKLKADAAAAR
;
A
#
# COMPACT_ATOMS: atom_id res chain seq x y z
N MET A 1 -36.79 -8.73 -92.35
CA MET A 1 -37.18 -7.53 -91.59
C MET A 1 -36.63 -7.73 -90.22
N ASP A 2 -35.56 -7.00 -89.95
CA ASP A 2 -34.65 -7.23 -88.86
C ASP A 2 -34.97 -6.22 -87.78
N TRP A 3 -35.36 -6.69 -86.65
CA TRP A 3 -35.54 -5.86 -85.48
C TRP A 3 -34.39 -6.20 -84.52
N LYS A 4 -33.33 -5.36 -84.51
CA LYS A 4 -32.33 -5.33 -83.47
C LYS A 4 -32.85 -4.47 -82.34
N ASP A 5 -33.31 -5.09 -81.31
CA ASP A 5 -33.50 -4.45 -80.01
C ASP A 5 -32.11 -4.28 -79.36
N GLU A 6 -31.56 -3.09 -79.48
CA GLU A 6 -30.38 -2.72 -78.73
C GLU A 6 -30.82 -2.37 -77.33
N GLU A 7 -30.62 -3.26 -76.37
CA GLU A 7 -30.68 -2.97 -74.98
C GLU A 7 -29.66 -1.86 -74.62
N PRO A 8 -30.04 -0.82 -73.90
CA PRO A 8 -29.06 0.18 -73.41
C PRO A 8 -28.17 -0.47 -72.38
N ARG A 9 -26.89 -0.53 -72.69
CA ARG A 9 -25.84 -0.94 -71.71
C ARG A 9 -25.91 -0.04 -70.51
N LYS A 10 -26.32 -0.62 -69.38
CA LYS A 10 -26.20 0.03 -68.07
C LYS A 10 -24.72 0.27 -67.85
N ASN A 11 -24.31 1.52 -67.95
CA ASN A 11 -23.03 1.98 -67.56
C ASN A 11 -22.98 1.88 -66.01
N TYR A 12 -22.41 0.83 -65.53
CA TYR A 12 -22.02 0.76 -64.12
C TYR A 12 -20.92 1.76 -63.95
N ASP A 13 -21.27 2.91 -63.43
CA ASP A 13 -20.34 3.89 -62.90
C ASP A 13 -19.62 3.20 -61.72
N TYR A 14 -18.50 2.61 -61.99
CA TYR A 14 -17.56 2.20 -60.95
C TYR A 14 -17.15 3.50 -60.27
N GLY A 15 -17.76 3.74 -59.08
CA GLY A 15 -17.43 4.86 -58.23
C GLY A 15 -15.91 4.97 -58.23
N ASN A 16 -15.48 6.12 -58.66
CA ASN A 16 -14.12 6.58 -58.58
C ASN A 16 -13.68 6.47 -57.14
N ASP A 17 -13.11 5.32 -56.76
CA ASP A 17 -12.31 5.22 -55.54
C ASP A 17 -11.17 6.20 -55.75
N GLY A 18 -11.43 7.44 -55.30
CA GLY A 18 -10.52 8.55 -55.50
C GLY A 18 -9.15 8.13 -55.00
N GLU A 19 -8.26 7.86 -55.94
CA GLU A 19 -6.83 7.68 -55.68
C GLU A 19 -6.39 8.89 -54.84
N MET A 20 -6.32 8.66 -53.51
CA MET A 20 -5.80 9.68 -52.62
C MET A 20 -4.38 10.02 -53.12
N THR A 21 -4.22 11.26 -53.59
CA THR A 21 -2.91 11.75 -53.97
C THR A 21 -1.90 11.45 -52.86
N PRO A 22 -0.64 11.14 -53.16
CA PRO A 22 0.38 10.79 -52.16
C PRO A 22 0.48 11.84 -51.01
N GLU A 23 0.19 13.11 -51.36
CA GLU A 23 0.13 14.18 -50.37
C GLU A 23 -1.03 14.05 -49.38
N LYS A 24 -2.21 13.61 -49.81
CA LYS A 24 -3.36 13.37 -48.91
C LYS A 24 -3.11 12.15 -48.06
N LYS A 25 -2.54 11.06 -48.59
CA LYS A 25 -2.15 9.88 -47.84
C LYS A 25 -1.13 10.19 -46.74
N MET A 26 -0.15 11.07 -47.04
CA MET A 26 0.86 11.50 -46.09
C MET A 26 0.27 12.40 -44.98
N LYS A 27 -0.64 13.32 -45.30
CA LYS A 27 -1.34 14.14 -44.32
C LYS A 27 -2.26 13.31 -43.41
N THR A 28 -2.98 12.34 -43.98
CA THR A 28 -3.82 11.41 -43.21
C THR A 28 -2.98 10.53 -42.28
N ALA A 29 -1.85 10.02 -42.75
CA ALA A 29 -0.92 9.22 -41.94
C ALA A 29 -0.33 10.04 -40.79
N MET A 30 0.04 11.32 -41.02
CA MET A 30 0.50 12.22 -39.96
C MET A 30 -0.57 12.51 -38.93
N VAL A 31 -1.81 12.72 -39.34
CA VAL A 31 -2.93 12.92 -38.41
C VAL A 31 -3.21 11.66 -37.59
N CYS A 32 -3.22 10.51 -38.19
CA CYS A 32 -3.37 9.23 -37.48
C CYS A 32 -2.25 9.01 -36.49
N LEU A 33 -1.00 9.28 -36.87
CA LEU A 33 0.16 9.16 -35.99
C LEU A 33 0.07 10.12 -34.80
N SER A 34 -0.34 11.38 -35.06
CA SER A 34 -0.51 12.37 -33.95
C SER A 34 -1.59 11.96 -32.96
N ILE A 35 -2.69 11.37 -33.42
CA ILE A 35 -3.75 10.83 -32.54
C ILE A 35 -3.22 9.68 -31.69
N VAL A 36 -2.48 8.75 -32.28
CA VAL A 36 -1.87 7.63 -31.56
C VAL A 36 -0.90 8.13 -30.48
N VAL A 37 -0.05 9.11 -30.81
CA VAL A 37 0.87 9.71 -29.85
C VAL A 37 0.12 10.41 -28.72
N ALA A 38 -0.96 11.14 -29.02
CA ALA A 38 -1.78 11.81 -28.02
C ALA A 38 -2.47 10.82 -27.07
N VAL A 39 -2.98 9.70 -27.60
CA VAL A 39 -3.58 8.63 -26.80
C VAL A 39 -2.54 7.97 -25.89
N LEU A 40 -1.34 7.66 -26.42
CA LEU A 40 -0.26 7.09 -25.61
C LEU A 40 0.20 8.03 -24.52
N ALA A 41 0.34 9.33 -24.81
CA ALA A 41 0.68 10.33 -23.81
C ALA A 41 -0.40 10.45 -22.72
N GLY A 42 -1.67 10.40 -23.09
CA GLY A 42 -2.80 10.40 -22.15
C GLY A 42 -2.79 9.18 -21.23
N VAL A 43 -2.54 7.99 -21.78
CA VAL A 43 -2.44 6.75 -21.00
C VAL A 43 -1.25 6.81 -20.04
N LEU A 44 -0.09 7.30 -20.48
CA LEU A 44 1.08 7.44 -19.63
C LEU A 44 0.83 8.45 -18.49
N ALA A 45 0.21 9.59 -18.79
CA ALA A 45 -0.16 10.59 -17.79
C ALA A 45 -1.15 10.02 -16.76
N TYR A 46 -2.15 9.25 -17.20
CA TYR A 46 -3.10 8.57 -16.32
C TYR A 46 -2.43 7.56 -15.39
N ILE A 47 -1.54 6.71 -15.92
CA ILE A 47 -0.77 5.75 -15.13
C ILE A 47 0.12 6.46 -14.10
N TRP A 48 0.74 7.56 -14.50
CA TRP A 48 1.61 8.34 -13.62
C TRP A 48 0.82 8.98 -12.47
N TRP A 49 -0.36 9.51 -12.78
CA TRP A 49 -1.24 10.09 -11.75
C TRP A 49 -1.75 9.04 -10.77
N GLN A 50 -2.17 7.88 -11.27
CA GLN A 50 -2.62 6.77 -10.43
C GLN A 50 -1.50 6.23 -9.53
N LYS A 51 -0.27 6.12 -10.03
CA LYS A 51 0.89 5.71 -9.23
C LYS A 51 1.25 6.75 -8.17
N SER A 52 1.18 8.03 -8.49
CA SER A 52 1.48 9.12 -7.55
C SER A 52 0.51 9.14 -6.37
N SER A 53 -0.79 8.94 -6.61
CA SER A 53 -1.81 8.83 -5.56
C SER A 53 -1.55 7.62 -4.65
N LEU A 54 -1.28 6.46 -5.23
CA LEU A 54 -1.00 5.23 -4.46
C LEU A 54 0.26 5.36 -3.59
N ILE A 55 1.32 6.00 -4.10
CA ILE A 55 2.55 6.24 -3.33
C ILE A 55 2.29 7.18 -2.17
N ASN A 56 1.46 8.20 -2.37
CA ASN A 56 1.11 9.14 -1.31
C ASN A 56 0.30 8.45 -0.20
N ASP A 57 -0.68 7.63 -0.55
CA ASP A 57 -1.47 6.85 0.40
C ASP A 57 -0.60 5.89 1.22
N LEU A 58 0.35 5.21 0.57
CA LEU A 58 1.29 4.31 1.24
C LEU A 58 2.30 5.05 2.13
N ASN A 59 2.68 6.28 1.78
CA ASN A 59 3.50 7.12 2.64
C ASN A 59 2.75 7.49 3.93
N ILE A 60 1.49 7.89 3.82
CA ILE A 60 0.63 8.20 4.98
C ILE A 60 0.46 6.96 5.87
N GLU A 61 0.17 5.80 5.28
CA GLU A 61 0.05 4.53 6.00
C GLU A 61 1.35 4.17 6.75
N LYS A 62 2.50 4.37 6.10
CA LYS A 62 3.82 4.17 6.71
C LYS A 62 4.10 5.14 7.87
N GLU A 63 3.77 6.42 7.71
CA GLU A 63 3.94 7.44 8.75
C GLU A 63 3.04 7.14 9.96
N GLU A 64 1.78 6.80 9.73
CA GLU A 64 0.84 6.41 10.77
C GLU A 64 1.33 5.17 11.53
N LEU A 65 1.78 4.14 10.82
CA LEU A 65 2.32 2.92 11.41
C LEU A 65 3.58 3.22 12.23
N THR A 66 4.45 4.11 11.75
CA THR A 66 5.64 4.54 12.48
C THR A 66 5.27 5.28 13.77
N ALA A 67 4.28 6.16 13.72
CA ALA A 67 3.78 6.87 14.91
C ALA A 67 3.21 5.89 15.95
N GLN A 68 2.42 4.92 15.52
CA GLN A 68 1.88 3.86 16.40
C GLN A 68 2.97 2.98 17.01
N MET A 69 4.07 2.73 16.30
CA MET A 69 5.23 2.00 16.85
C MET A 69 5.99 2.82 17.89
N ILE A 70 6.13 4.13 17.68
CA ILE A 70 6.75 5.03 18.65
C ILE A 70 5.89 5.13 19.92
N GLU A 71 4.57 5.21 19.78
CA GLU A 71 3.64 5.16 20.90
C GLU A 71 3.82 3.87 21.72
N LEU A 72 3.84 2.72 21.03
CA LEU A 72 4.07 1.43 21.65
C LEU A 72 5.44 1.35 22.36
N GLN A 73 6.48 1.93 21.75
CA GLN A 73 7.80 2.02 22.39
C GLN A 73 7.77 2.80 23.70
N ASN A 74 7.04 3.91 23.72
CA ASN A 74 6.86 4.71 24.93
C ASN A 74 6.07 3.95 26.00
N ASP A 75 5.02 3.21 25.61
CA ASP A 75 4.24 2.38 26.51
C ASP A 75 5.13 1.28 27.15
N TYR A 76 5.95 0.60 26.35
CA TYR A 76 6.92 -0.38 26.87
C TYR A 76 7.96 0.28 27.80
N ALA A 77 8.39 1.50 27.51
CA ALA A 77 9.35 2.21 28.33
C ALA A 77 8.80 2.55 29.73
N THR A 78 7.50 2.77 29.87
CA THR A 78 6.85 3.07 31.16
C THR A 78 6.51 1.83 31.96
N LEU A 79 6.47 0.63 31.34
CA LEU A 79 6.21 -0.62 32.02
C LEU A 79 7.46 -1.05 32.79
N SER A 80 7.28 -1.37 34.07
CA SER A 80 8.32 -1.99 34.90
C SER A 80 7.68 -2.92 35.92
N SER A 81 8.45 -3.87 36.41
CA SER A 81 8.02 -4.84 37.39
C SER A 81 9.10 -4.99 38.47
N ASP A 82 8.68 -5.42 39.67
CA ASP A 82 9.60 -5.82 40.75
C ASP A 82 10.27 -7.18 40.49
N TYR A 83 9.91 -7.84 39.37
CA TYR A 83 10.38 -9.17 39.02
C TYR A 83 11.39 -9.11 37.86
N ASP A 84 12.63 -9.53 38.09
CA ASP A 84 13.71 -9.47 37.12
C ASP A 84 13.41 -10.23 35.82
N THR A 85 12.71 -11.37 35.91
CA THR A 85 12.34 -12.15 34.72
C THR A 85 11.41 -11.36 33.79
N ILE A 86 10.44 -10.65 34.34
CA ILE A 86 9.51 -9.83 33.55
C ILE A 86 10.24 -8.64 32.96
N ASN A 87 11.13 -8.00 33.73
CA ASN A 87 11.93 -6.87 33.23
C ASN A 87 12.84 -7.30 32.07
N SER A 88 13.48 -8.48 32.17
CA SER A 88 14.30 -9.00 31.08
C SER A 88 13.49 -9.28 29.80
N GLN A 89 12.25 -9.79 29.94
CA GLN A 89 11.34 -9.98 28.80
C GLN A 89 10.86 -8.66 28.22
N LEU A 90 10.59 -7.67 29.07
CA LEU A 90 10.23 -6.32 28.64
C LEU A 90 11.37 -5.66 27.85
N ASP A 91 12.61 -5.83 28.29
CA ASP A 91 13.78 -5.28 27.61
C ASP A 91 13.98 -5.92 26.22
N SER A 92 13.75 -7.24 26.11
CA SER A 92 13.75 -7.92 24.81
C SER A 92 12.67 -7.36 23.88
N SER A 93 11.46 -7.15 24.39
CA SER A 93 10.35 -6.60 23.60
C SER A 93 10.58 -5.13 23.21
N ARG A 94 11.23 -4.34 24.06
CA ARG A 94 11.65 -2.97 23.74
C ARG A 94 12.64 -2.93 22.58
N GLU A 95 13.59 -3.85 22.60
CA GLU A 95 14.56 -3.98 21.51
C GLU A 95 13.88 -4.40 20.20
N GLU A 96 12.94 -5.35 20.23
CA GLU A 96 12.16 -5.73 19.05
C GLU A 96 11.36 -4.55 18.46
N VAL A 97 10.70 -3.75 19.29
CA VAL A 97 9.98 -2.55 18.85
C VAL A 97 10.95 -1.54 18.22
N SER A 98 12.11 -1.31 18.83
CA SER A 98 13.12 -0.41 18.30
C SER A 98 13.64 -0.86 16.93
N GLN A 99 13.93 -2.14 16.77
CA GLN A 99 14.35 -2.72 15.49
C GLN A 99 13.24 -2.63 14.43
N LEU A 100 11.99 -2.80 14.83
CA LEU A 100 10.85 -2.70 13.93
C LEU A 100 10.68 -1.26 13.40
N ILE A 101 10.85 -0.26 14.26
CA ILE A 101 10.86 1.16 13.88
C ILE A 101 11.97 1.45 12.85
N GLU A 102 13.18 0.93 13.09
CA GLU A 102 14.29 1.08 12.15
C GLU A 102 14.00 0.43 10.79
N ARG A 103 13.39 -0.75 10.79
CA ARG A 103 13.04 -1.45 9.56
C ARG A 103 11.98 -0.69 8.76
N ILE A 104 10.93 -0.19 9.42
CA ILE A 104 9.87 0.55 8.70
C ILE A 104 10.40 1.87 8.15
N LYS A 105 11.25 2.59 8.88
CA LYS A 105 11.88 3.81 8.38
C LYS A 105 12.71 3.57 7.12
N LYS A 106 13.39 2.43 7.01
CA LYS A 106 14.20 2.03 5.85
C LYS A 106 13.38 1.44 4.71
N THR A 107 12.12 1.07 4.94
CA THR A 107 11.26 0.48 3.91
C THR A 107 10.69 1.56 2.99
N GLU A 108 10.83 1.36 1.68
CA GLU A 108 10.20 2.25 0.69
C GLU A 108 8.67 2.16 0.78
N ALA A 109 8.00 3.29 0.64
CA ALA A 109 6.54 3.37 0.68
C ALA A 109 5.83 2.55 -0.43
N THR A 110 6.56 2.20 -1.49
CA THR A 110 6.06 1.35 -2.57
C THR A 110 5.89 -0.11 -2.18
N ASN A 111 6.51 -0.54 -1.07
CA ASN A 111 6.50 -1.93 -0.63
C ASN A 111 5.32 -2.22 0.32
N ARG A 112 4.11 -2.25 -0.25
CA ARG A 112 2.86 -2.52 0.48
C ARG A 112 2.87 -3.85 1.25
N SER A 113 3.53 -4.87 0.71
CA SER A 113 3.63 -6.18 1.37
C SER A 113 4.41 -6.09 2.68
N MET A 114 5.51 -5.32 2.69
CA MET A 114 6.31 -5.09 3.89
C MET A 114 5.58 -4.23 4.92
N ILE A 115 4.87 -3.19 4.50
CA ILE A 115 4.07 -2.34 5.39
C ILE A 115 3.02 -3.20 6.13
N ARG A 116 2.27 -4.04 5.42
CA ARG A 116 1.31 -4.97 6.03
C ARG A 116 1.94 -6.00 6.97
N LYS A 117 3.17 -6.42 6.68
CA LYS A 117 3.91 -7.30 7.57
C LYS A 117 4.23 -6.61 8.88
N TYR A 118 4.72 -5.38 8.83
CA TYR A 118 5.02 -4.59 10.04
C TYR A 118 3.77 -4.24 10.84
N GLU A 119 2.64 -4.01 10.20
CA GLU A 119 1.35 -3.83 10.86
C GLU A 119 0.95 -5.06 11.70
N LYS A 120 1.15 -6.27 11.16
CA LYS A 120 0.92 -7.52 11.89
C LYS A 120 1.91 -7.69 13.05
N GLU A 121 3.18 -7.39 12.85
CA GLU A 121 4.21 -7.45 13.90
C GLU A 121 3.87 -6.46 15.03
N LEU A 122 3.42 -5.25 14.71
CA LEU A 122 2.93 -4.27 15.68
C LEU A 122 1.73 -4.82 16.49
N GLY A 123 0.77 -5.44 15.84
CA GLY A 123 -0.37 -6.10 16.49
C GLY A 123 0.05 -7.18 17.48
N THR A 124 1.06 -7.98 17.11
CA THR A 124 1.64 -9.01 17.98
C THR A 124 2.31 -8.40 19.20
N LEU A 125 3.14 -7.38 19.02
CA LEU A 125 3.84 -6.69 20.12
C LEU A 125 2.87 -6.00 21.08
N ARG A 126 1.77 -5.41 20.58
CA ARG A 126 0.69 -4.89 21.43
C ARG A 126 0.01 -5.98 22.26
N SER A 127 -0.21 -7.14 21.69
CA SER A 127 -0.78 -8.29 22.42
C SER A 127 0.17 -8.78 23.53
N ILE A 128 1.46 -8.85 23.23
CA ILE A 128 2.49 -9.21 24.21
C ILE A 128 2.52 -8.20 25.36
N MET A 129 2.50 -6.91 25.05
CA MET A 129 2.47 -5.85 26.07
C MET A 129 1.25 -5.98 27.00
N ARG A 130 0.05 -6.24 26.44
CA ARG A 130 -1.14 -6.48 27.26
C ARG A 130 -0.97 -7.66 28.21
N ASN A 131 -0.32 -8.72 27.75
CA ASN A 131 -0.03 -9.88 28.60
C ASN A 131 0.92 -9.51 29.75
N TYR A 132 1.94 -8.68 29.51
CA TYR A 132 2.82 -8.19 30.58
C TYR A 132 2.06 -7.35 31.60
N ILE A 133 1.18 -6.45 31.17
CA ILE A 133 0.35 -5.66 32.06
C ILE A 133 -0.47 -6.58 32.98
N VAL A 134 -1.14 -7.58 32.42
CA VAL A 134 -1.95 -8.54 33.20
C VAL A 134 -1.09 -9.33 34.18
N GLN A 135 0.11 -9.75 33.77
CA GLN A 135 1.03 -10.48 34.65
C GLN A 135 1.53 -9.61 35.78
N ILE A 136 1.92 -8.37 35.51
CA ILE A 136 2.40 -7.41 36.51
C ILE A 136 1.28 -7.12 37.53
N ASP A 137 0.05 -6.86 37.05
CA ASP A 137 -1.10 -6.61 37.93
C ASP A 137 -1.45 -7.82 38.81
N SER A 138 -1.41 -9.01 38.23
CA SER A 138 -1.64 -10.26 38.97
C SER A 138 -0.60 -10.48 40.06
N LEU A 139 0.68 -10.29 39.73
CA LEU A 139 1.78 -10.43 40.69
C LEU A 139 1.73 -9.38 41.77
N ASN A 140 1.43 -8.13 41.45
CA ASN A 140 1.28 -7.06 42.42
C ASN A 140 0.12 -7.31 43.37
N THR A 141 -1.00 -7.85 42.87
CA THR A 141 -2.15 -8.24 43.68
C THR A 141 -1.81 -9.37 44.62
N ALA A 142 -1.15 -10.44 44.12
CA ALA A 142 -0.69 -11.55 44.96
C ALA A 142 0.30 -11.10 46.04
N ASN A 143 1.21 -10.21 45.70
CA ASN A 143 2.20 -9.68 46.66
C ASN A 143 1.53 -8.83 47.76
N LYS A 144 0.54 -8.00 47.41
CA LYS A 144 -0.25 -7.22 48.38
C LYS A 144 -0.99 -8.17 49.33
N LYS A 145 -1.61 -9.24 48.81
CA LYS A 145 -2.33 -10.24 49.62
C LYS A 145 -1.36 -10.93 50.55
N LEU A 146 -0.23 -11.42 50.09
CA LEU A 146 0.77 -12.10 50.91
C LEU A 146 1.30 -11.21 52.04
N LYS A 147 1.53 -9.93 51.73
CA LYS A 147 1.96 -8.92 52.75
C LYS A 147 0.87 -8.69 53.80
N ALA A 148 -0.40 -8.65 53.39
CA ALA A 148 -1.53 -8.54 54.33
C ALA A 148 -1.67 -9.76 55.22
N ASP A 149 -1.60 -10.96 54.64
CA ASP A 149 -1.70 -12.24 55.38
C ASP A 149 -0.53 -12.39 56.36
N ALA A 150 0.69 -12.00 56.00
CA ALA A 150 1.85 -12.01 56.87
C ALA A 150 1.74 -10.98 58.04
N ALA A 151 1.09 -9.84 57.79
CA ALA A 151 0.83 -8.85 58.83
C ALA A 151 -0.27 -9.30 59.85
N ALA A 152 -1.28 -10.05 59.35
CA ALA A 152 -2.36 -10.59 60.19
C ALA A 152 -1.90 -11.78 61.04
N ALA A 153 -0.85 -12.51 60.68
CA ALA A 153 -0.29 -13.64 61.40
C ALA A 153 0.70 -13.26 62.50
N ARG A 154 0.98 -11.97 62.69
CA ARG A 154 1.82 -11.42 63.77
C ARG A 154 1.01 -10.91 64.89
#